data_30ed1517418b6f01d58a4d8db3a3b28d
#
_entry.id   30ed1517418b6f01d58a4d8db3a3b28d
#
_cell.length_a   1.000
_cell.length_b   1.000
_cell.length_c   1.000
_cell.angle_alpha   90.00
_cell.angle_beta   90.00
_cell.angle_gamma   90.00
#
_symmetry.space_group_name_H-M   'P 1'
#
loop_
_entity.id
_entity.type
_entity.pdbx_description
1 polymer ?
#
loop_
_entity_poly.entity_id
_entity_poly.type
_entity_poly.pdbx_seq_one_letter_code
_entity_poly.pdbx_strand_id
1 'polypeptide(L)'
;TTSDYNPLAYLIERSVLEFPAKYGEKLAYDVEKYGNYLINKTKEQLEHFFKSNQLTYLWCWCIQCPHCEQRIPLTNQMYVAKNSKKQIGIKIIPKNKDFTIELVKNISEVDGKKFTQKGGSAICISCKNSINREKMTESIAKNKDREMILIQIQKDRTRDYILPTDEDKKQYRDAIKYFESKRKNFEKNDLIP
;
A
#
# COMPACT_ATOMS: atom_id res chain seq x y z
N THR A 1 5.95 -37.79 -3.10
CA THR A 1 5.05 -37.16 -4.08
C THR A 1 4.16 -36.16 -3.34
N THR A 2 4.21 -34.90 -3.76
CA THR A 2 3.34 -33.84 -3.29
C THR A 2 2.29 -33.56 -4.36
N SER A 3 1.06 -33.24 -3.96
CA SER A 3 0.01 -32.80 -4.88
C SER A 3 -0.90 -31.80 -4.18
N ASP A 4 -1.27 -30.75 -4.88
CA ASP A 4 -2.23 -29.74 -4.41
C ASP A 4 -3.25 -29.45 -5.52
N TYR A 5 -4.49 -29.20 -5.14
CA TYR A 5 -5.56 -28.79 -6.07
C TYR A 5 -5.49 -27.31 -6.44
N ASN A 6 -4.77 -26.49 -5.65
CA ASN A 6 -4.62 -25.08 -5.93
C ASN A 6 -3.50 -24.88 -6.99
N PRO A 7 -3.80 -24.31 -8.17
CA PRO A 7 -2.81 -24.12 -9.22
C PRO A 7 -1.58 -23.31 -8.78
N LEU A 8 -1.76 -22.35 -7.87
CA LEU A 8 -0.66 -21.54 -7.33
C LEU A 8 0.23 -22.39 -6.41
N ALA A 9 -0.37 -23.19 -5.51
CA ALA A 9 0.38 -24.08 -4.64
C ALA A 9 1.18 -25.12 -5.46
N TYR A 10 0.58 -25.71 -6.49
CA TYR A 10 1.25 -26.60 -7.43
C TYR A 10 2.44 -25.94 -8.13
N LEU A 11 2.30 -24.69 -8.58
CA LEU A 11 3.41 -23.96 -9.20
C LEU A 11 4.55 -23.69 -8.19
N ILE A 12 4.21 -23.35 -6.95
CA ILE A 12 5.19 -23.15 -5.86
C ILE A 12 5.94 -24.45 -5.58
N GLU A 13 5.24 -25.58 -5.46
CA GLU A 13 5.86 -26.90 -5.25
C GLU A 13 6.84 -27.26 -6.39
N ARG A 14 6.43 -27.07 -7.63
CA ARG A 14 7.32 -27.30 -8.78
C ARG A 14 8.54 -26.39 -8.77
N SER A 15 8.35 -25.11 -8.40
CA SER A 15 9.44 -24.13 -8.37
C SER A 15 10.48 -24.45 -7.28
N VAL A 16 10.05 -25.06 -6.18
CA VAL A 16 10.93 -25.36 -5.04
C VAL A 16 11.56 -26.75 -5.17
N LEU A 17 10.84 -27.73 -5.68
CA LEU A 17 11.27 -29.13 -5.70
C LEU A 17 11.74 -29.59 -7.09
N GLU A 18 10.91 -29.45 -8.11
CA GLU A 18 11.16 -30.00 -9.44
C GLU A 18 12.21 -29.19 -10.22
N PHE A 19 12.04 -27.87 -10.30
CA PHE A 19 12.91 -27.03 -11.15
C PHE A 19 14.37 -27.02 -10.66
N PRO A 20 14.67 -26.91 -9.35
CA PRO A 20 16.05 -27.01 -8.86
C PRO A 20 16.66 -28.38 -9.13
N ALA A 21 15.90 -29.46 -8.94
CA ALA A 21 16.38 -30.82 -9.19
C ALA A 21 16.65 -31.07 -10.69
N LYS A 22 15.84 -30.47 -11.59
CA LYS A 22 15.94 -30.67 -13.03
C LYS A 22 17.01 -29.81 -13.70
N TYR A 23 17.16 -28.57 -13.26
CA TYR A 23 18.01 -27.57 -13.93
C TYR A 23 19.31 -27.24 -13.17
N GLY A 24 19.40 -27.63 -11.89
CA GLY A 24 20.61 -27.44 -11.07
C GLY A 24 21.06 -25.98 -10.96
N GLU A 25 22.36 -25.77 -10.89
CA GLU A 25 23.00 -24.44 -10.73
C GLU A 25 22.69 -23.48 -11.88
N LYS A 26 22.46 -24.02 -13.09
CA LYS A 26 22.07 -23.19 -14.23
C LYS A 26 20.77 -22.40 -13.96
N LEU A 27 19.84 -22.98 -13.23
CA LEU A 27 18.60 -22.29 -12.86
C LEU A 27 18.88 -21.03 -12.03
N ALA A 28 19.78 -21.13 -11.04
CA ALA A 28 20.14 -19.98 -10.21
C ALA A 28 20.74 -18.84 -11.06
N TYR A 29 21.67 -19.18 -11.96
CA TYR A 29 22.25 -18.22 -12.88
C TYR A 29 21.21 -17.57 -13.80
N ASP A 30 20.31 -18.35 -14.39
CA ASP A 30 19.28 -17.84 -15.29
C ASP A 30 18.27 -16.95 -14.55
N VAL A 31 17.85 -17.32 -13.33
CA VAL A 31 16.98 -16.50 -12.49
C VAL A 31 17.63 -15.16 -12.15
N GLU A 32 18.91 -15.16 -11.75
CA GLU A 32 19.65 -13.93 -11.48
C GLU A 32 19.76 -13.06 -12.72
N LYS A 33 20.17 -13.62 -13.84
CA LYS A 33 20.33 -12.91 -15.12
C LYS A 33 19.05 -12.25 -15.59
N TYR A 34 17.95 -13.04 -15.68
CA TYR A 34 16.66 -12.52 -16.16
C TYR A 34 15.98 -11.63 -15.13
N GLY A 35 16.17 -11.91 -13.82
CA GLY A 35 15.73 -11.03 -12.75
C GLY A 35 16.37 -9.65 -12.83
N ASN A 36 17.69 -9.59 -12.99
CA ASN A 36 18.40 -8.34 -13.17
C ASN A 36 18.00 -7.60 -14.46
N TYR A 37 17.80 -8.33 -15.56
CA TYR A 37 17.30 -7.74 -16.80
C TYR A 37 15.93 -7.09 -16.59
N LEU A 38 14.99 -7.79 -15.95
CA LEU A 38 13.65 -7.26 -15.65
C LEU A 38 13.70 -6.03 -14.74
N ILE A 39 14.51 -6.07 -13.67
CA ILE A 39 14.68 -4.96 -12.75
C ILE A 39 15.22 -3.73 -13.50
N ASN A 40 16.26 -3.90 -14.32
CA ASN A 40 16.86 -2.79 -15.06
C ASN A 40 15.85 -2.18 -16.06
N LYS A 41 15.14 -3.01 -16.82
CA LYS A 41 14.10 -2.53 -17.74
C LYS A 41 12.96 -1.81 -17.03
N THR A 42 12.56 -2.28 -15.86
CA THR A 42 11.54 -1.62 -15.04
C THR A 42 12.04 -0.27 -14.51
N LYS A 43 13.29 -0.21 -14.05
CA LYS A 43 13.90 1.05 -13.61
C LYS A 43 13.96 2.08 -14.75
N GLU A 44 14.48 1.72 -15.92
CA GLU A 44 14.54 2.60 -17.10
C GLU A 44 13.17 3.26 -17.40
N GLN A 45 12.06 2.52 -17.22
CA GLN A 45 10.75 3.01 -17.55
C GLN A 45 10.05 3.77 -16.41
N LEU A 46 10.33 3.41 -15.16
CA LEU A 46 9.53 3.86 -14.03
C LEU A 46 10.28 4.73 -13.00
N GLU A 47 11.63 4.80 -13.04
CA GLU A 47 12.41 5.50 -12.01
C GLU A 47 12.04 6.97 -11.83
N HIS A 48 11.59 7.64 -12.90
CA HIS A 48 11.17 9.03 -12.84
C HIS A 48 9.87 9.28 -12.03
N PHE A 49 9.13 8.20 -11.71
CA PHE A 49 7.96 8.27 -10.83
C PHE A 49 8.31 8.06 -9.34
N PHE A 50 9.56 7.73 -9.03
CA PHE A 50 9.98 7.37 -7.67
C PHE A 50 11.23 8.14 -7.28
N LYS A 51 11.27 8.65 -6.06
CA LYS A 51 12.52 9.20 -5.50
C LYS A 51 13.39 8.07 -4.97
N SER A 52 14.70 8.12 -5.22
CA SER A 52 15.64 7.03 -4.93
C SER A 52 15.70 6.60 -3.45
N ASN A 53 15.35 7.51 -2.54
CA ASN A 53 15.35 7.25 -1.10
C ASN A 53 13.97 6.81 -0.56
N GLN A 54 12.93 6.77 -1.38
CA GLN A 54 11.59 6.34 -0.99
C GLN A 54 11.45 4.84 -1.18
N LEU A 55 11.09 4.11 -0.10
CA LEU A 55 11.03 2.65 -0.08
C LEU A 55 9.60 2.13 -0.23
N THR A 56 8.66 2.77 0.46
CA THR A 56 7.28 2.28 0.56
C THR A 56 6.32 3.43 0.74
N TYR A 57 5.20 3.38 0.04
CA TYR A 57 4.11 4.33 0.16
C TYR A 57 2.97 3.66 0.93
N LEU A 58 2.55 4.26 2.03
CA LEU A 58 1.44 3.77 2.85
C LEU A 58 0.16 4.51 2.46
N TRP A 59 -0.88 3.73 2.18
CA TRP A 59 -2.18 4.20 1.71
C TRP A 59 -3.29 3.76 2.64
N CYS A 60 -4.36 4.54 2.72
CA CYS A 60 -5.61 4.11 3.30
C CYS A 60 -6.78 4.37 2.34
N TRP A 61 -7.81 3.56 2.44
CA TRP A 61 -9.10 3.87 1.86
C TRP A 61 -9.75 5.01 2.63
N CYS A 62 -10.51 5.85 1.93
CA CYS A 62 -11.28 6.92 2.53
C CYS A 62 -12.76 6.75 2.17
N ILE A 63 -13.63 7.08 3.12
CA ILE A 63 -15.07 7.11 2.92
C ILE A 63 -15.64 8.43 3.42
N GLN A 64 -16.83 8.78 2.94
CA GLN A 64 -17.59 9.91 3.51
C GLN A 64 -18.56 9.42 4.57
N CYS A 65 -18.64 10.16 5.68
CA CYS A 65 -19.61 9.92 6.72
C CYS A 65 -21.02 10.24 6.21
N PRO A 66 -21.99 9.29 6.27
CA PRO A 66 -23.36 9.56 5.80
C PRO A 66 -24.13 10.56 6.69
N HIS A 67 -23.61 10.90 7.89
CA HIS A 67 -24.28 11.77 8.85
C HIS A 67 -23.77 13.22 8.80
N CYS A 68 -22.48 13.43 8.58
CA CYS A 68 -21.88 14.78 8.62
C CYS A 68 -20.94 15.08 7.43
N GLU A 69 -20.89 14.16 6.45
CA GLU A 69 -20.06 14.29 5.22
C GLU A 69 -18.55 14.38 5.47
N GLN A 70 -18.10 14.14 6.71
CA GLN A 70 -16.68 14.11 7.04
C GLN A 70 -15.99 12.98 6.26
N ARG A 71 -14.92 13.29 5.56
CA ARG A 71 -14.01 12.30 4.94
C ARG A 71 -13.24 11.56 6.04
N ILE A 72 -13.25 10.24 6.02
CA ILE A 72 -12.71 9.37 7.07
C ILE A 72 -11.66 8.44 6.46
N PRO A 73 -10.39 8.54 6.83
CA PRO A 73 -9.39 7.55 6.45
C PRO A 73 -9.58 6.28 7.27
N LEU A 74 -9.61 5.12 6.62
CA LEU A 74 -9.84 3.83 7.26
C LEU A 74 -8.54 3.22 7.74
N THR A 75 -8.35 3.20 9.05
CA THR A 75 -7.20 2.60 9.71
C THR A 75 -7.63 1.72 10.87
N ASN A 76 -7.02 0.56 11.03
CA ASN A 76 -7.29 -0.37 12.12
C ASN A 76 -6.41 -0.12 13.36
N GLN A 77 -5.42 0.75 13.23
CA GLN A 77 -4.56 1.24 14.31
C GLN A 77 -3.84 2.52 13.87
N MET A 78 -3.34 3.29 14.82
CA MET A 78 -2.55 4.49 14.54
C MET A 78 -1.03 4.24 14.59
N TYR A 79 -0.60 3.05 14.99
CA TYR A 79 0.82 2.66 14.86
C TYR A 79 1.20 2.49 13.39
N VAL A 80 2.37 3.02 13.04
CA VAL A 80 3.04 2.81 11.75
C VAL A 80 4.22 1.87 11.91
N ALA A 81 5.03 2.08 12.96
CA ALA A 81 6.11 1.20 13.33
C ALA A 81 6.20 1.11 14.86
N LYS A 82 6.29 -0.11 15.36
CA LYS A 82 6.42 -0.38 16.79
C LYS A 82 7.55 -1.39 17.01
N ASN A 83 8.59 -0.96 17.69
CA ASN A 83 9.63 -1.83 18.23
C ASN A 83 10.07 -1.31 19.61
N SER A 84 10.99 -2.00 20.28
CA SER A 84 11.48 -1.64 21.61
C SER A 84 12.11 -0.23 21.71
N LYS A 85 12.57 0.32 20.58
CA LYS A 85 13.28 1.60 20.52
C LYS A 85 12.52 2.71 19.81
N LYS A 86 11.48 2.39 19.03
CA LYS A 86 10.79 3.31 18.14
C LYS A 86 9.29 3.03 18.12
N GLN A 87 8.50 4.01 18.50
CA GLN A 87 7.04 3.95 18.43
C GLN A 87 6.56 5.12 17.56
N ILE A 88 6.45 4.86 16.26
CA ILE A 88 6.00 5.86 15.29
C ILE A 88 4.53 5.59 14.99
N GLY A 89 3.75 6.64 15.00
CA GLY A 89 2.33 6.58 14.66
C GLY A 89 1.84 7.84 13.98
N ILE A 90 0.56 7.86 13.71
CA ILE A 90 -0.14 8.99 13.12
C ILE A 90 -1.25 9.50 14.05
N LYS A 91 -1.55 10.78 13.97
CA LYS A 91 -2.79 11.38 14.43
C LYS A 91 -3.60 11.84 13.24
N ILE A 92 -4.89 11.53 13.25
CA ILE A 92 -5.85 11.99 12.24
C ILE A 92 -6.69 13.09 12.88
N ILE A 93 -6.63 14.28 12.29
CA ILE A 93 -7.32 15.48 12.79
C ILE A 93 -8.38 15.89 11.77
N PRO A 94 -9.67 15.90 12.14
CA PRO A 94 -10.73 16.38 11.26
C PRO A 94 -10.56 17.87 10.95
N LYS A 95 -10.76 18.27 9.70
CA LYS A 95 -10.64 19.64 9.22
C LYS A 95 -11.58 19.89 8.04
N ASN A 96 -12.59 20.76 8.22
CA ASN A 96 -13.46 21.23 7.12
C ASN A 96 -14.02 20.11 6.23
N LYS A 97 -14.66 19.09 6.83
CA LYS A 97 -15.15 17.87 6.15
C LYS A 97 -14.06 16.98 5.53
N ASP A 98 -12.80 17.33 5.67
CA ASP A 98 -11.62 16.56 5.33
C ASP A 98 -10.78 16.28 6.59
N PHE A 99 -9.56 15.80 6.46
CA PHE A 99 -8.66 15.54 7.57
C PHE A 99 -7.22 15.92 7.22
N THR A 100 -6.44 16.13 8.27
CA THR A 100 -4.98 16.22 8.18
C THR A 100 -4.34 15.09 8.98
N ILE A 101 -3.14 14.69 8.58
CA ILE A 101 -2.35 13.66 9.27
C ILE A 101 -1.12 14.32 9.87
N GLU A 102 -0.88 14.03 11.14
CA GLU A 102 0.36 14.37 11.82
C GLU A 102 1.16 13.10 12.10
N LEU A 103 2.45 13.14 11.79
CA LEU A 103 3.40 12.09 12.16
C LEU A 103 3.85 12.28 13.60
N VAL A 104 3.66 11.27 14.44
CA VAL A 104 3.99 11.31 15.86
C VAL A 104 5.13 10.35 16.17
N LYS A 105 6.25 10.91 16.61
CA LYS A 105 7.36 10.12 17.17
C LYS A 105 7.05 9.82 18.64
N ASN A 106 7.25 8.56 19.05
CA ASN A 106 6.92 8.08 20.40
C ASN A 106 5.43 8.22 20.75
N ILE A 107 4.56 7.75 19.84
CA ILE A 107 3.11 7.71 20.09
C ILE A 107 2.83 6.84 21.33
N SER A 108 1.91 7.32 22.20
CA SER A 108 1.49 6.56 23.39
C SER A 108 0.80 5.25 23.00
N GLU A 109 0.82 4.27 23.90
CA GLU A 109 0.14 2.99 23.64
C GLU A 109 -1.36 3.16 23.43
N VAL A 110 -1.98 4.04 24.20
CA VAL A 110 -3.41 4.35 24.11
C VAL A 110 -3.75 4.96 22.74
N ASP A 111 -2.97 5.96 22.31
CA ASP A 111 -3.22 6.62 21.02
C ASP A 111 -2.87 5.71 19.85
N GLY A 112 -1.81 4.92 19.95
CA GLY A 112 -1.41 3.98 18.90
C GLY A 112 -2.43 2.86 18.64
N LYS A 113 -3.21 2.48 19.67
CA LYS A 113 -4.30 1.49 19.56
C LYS A 113 -5.62 2.08 19.06
N LYS A 114 -5.74 3.40 18.91
CA LYS A 114 -6.93 4.02 18.31
C LYS A 114 -7.08 3.56 16.85
N PHE A 115 -8.31 3.59 16.38
CA PHE A 115 -8.68 3.14 15.04
C PHE A 115 -9.85 3.97 14.51
N THR A 116 -10.03 4.01 13.21
CA THR A 116 -11.22 4.52 12.52
C THR A 116 -12.06 3.40 11.91
N GLN A 117 -11.46 2.20 11.77
CA GLN A 117 -12.12 0.99 11.29
C GLN A 117 -11.76 -0.20 12.18
N LYS A 118 -12.76 -0.99 12.57
CA LYS A 118 -12.56 -2.26 13.29
C LYS A 118 -13.74 -3.20 13.07
N GLY A 119 -13.44 -4.50 12.88
CA GLY A 119 -14.48 -5.54 12.77
C GLY A 119 -15.47 -5.35 11.61
N GLY A 120 -15.08 -4.64 10.55
CA GLY A 120 -15.92 -4.38 9.39
C GLY A 120 -16.80 -3.14 9.50
N SER A 121 -16.69 -2.35 10.57
CA SER A 121 -17.36 -1.06 10.71
C SER A 121 -16.37 0.07 10.85
N ALA A 122 -16.77 1.31 10.49
CA ALA A 122 -15.97 2.51 10.67
C ALA A 122 -16.61 3.45 11.69
N ILE A 123 -15.79 4.29 12.32
CA ILE A 123 -16.23 5.32 13.27
C ILE A 123 -15.83 6.69 12.70
N CYS A 124 -16.80 7.58 12.60
CA CYS A 124 -16.53 8.93 12.13
C CYS A 124 -15.60 9.69 13.09
N ILE A 125 -14.55 10.27 12.54
CA ILE A 125 -13.57 11.04 13.32
C ILE A 125 -14.14 12.34 13.90
N SER A 126 -15.22 12.88 13.29
CA SER A 126 -15.89 14.11 13.71
C SER A 126 -17.13 13.82 14.59
N CYS A 127 -18.20 13.27 14.03
CA CYS A 127 -19.45 13.08 14.75
C CYS A 127 -19.53 11.81 15.60
N LYS A 128 -18.51 10.94 15.55
CA LYS A 128 -18.40 9.67 16.31
C LYS A 128 -19.45 8.61 15.97
N ASN A 129 -20.33 8.85 15.01
CA ASN A 129 -21.30 7.86 14.57
C ASN A 129 -20.61 6.64 13.93
N SER A 130 -21.16 5.47 14.16
CA SER A 130 -20.71 4.21 13.54
C SER A 130 -21.30 4.06 12.15
N ILE A 131 -20.50 3.54 11.24
CA ILE A 131 -20.86 3.24 9.85
C ILE A 131 -20.68 1.73 9.68
N ASN A 132 -21.76 1.04 9.30
CA ASN A 132 -21.75 -0.40 9.15
C ASN A 132 -20.93 -0.85 7.92
N ARG A 133 -20.64 -2.15 7.87
CA ARG A 133 -19.82 -2.77 6.82
C ARG A 133 -20.39 -2.53 5.42
N GLU A 134 -21.69 -2.65 5.25
CA GLU A 134 -22.37 -2.53 3.97
C GLU A 134 -22.15 -1.13 3.37
N LYS A 135 -22.51 -0.07 4.11
CA LYS A 135 -22.32 1.32 3.71
C LYS A 135 -20.85 1.67 3.47
N MET A 136 -19.95 1.12 4.30
CA MET A 136 -18.51 1.32 4.12
C MET A 136 -18.03 0.69 2.81
N THR A 137 -18.41 -0.55 2.53
CA THR A 137 -18.01 -1.28 1.31
C THR A 137 -18.59 -0.62 0.06
N GLU A 138 -19.86 -0.21 0.11
CA GLU A 138 -20.51 0.53 -0.98
C GLU A 138 -19.78 1.86 -1.28
N SER A 139 -19.44 2.63 -0.24
CA SER A 139 -18.71 3.89 -0.38
C SER A 139 -17.33 3.69 -1.01
N ILE A 140 -16.60 2.64 -0.61
CA ILE A 140 -15.29 2.30 -1.19
C ILE A 140 -15.45 1.91 -2.67
N ALA A 141 -16.42 1.04 -2.98
CA ALA A 141 -16.64 0.56 -4.34
C ALA A 141 -17.02 1.70 -5.31
N LYS A 142 -17.89 2.60 -4.84
CA LYS A 142 -18.38 3.75 -5.62
C LYS A 142 -17.30 4.80 -5.85
N ASN A 143 -16.65 5.25 -4.79
CA ASN A 143 -15.77 6.41 -4.84
C ASN A 143 -14.32 6.07 -5.12
N LYS A 144 -13.88 4.85 -4.78
CA LYS A 144 -12.47 4.40 -4.91
C LYS A 144 -11.46 5.41 -4.35
N ASP A 145 -11.88 6.16 -3.32
CA ASP A 145 -11.08 7.22 -2.71
C ASP A 145 -9.96 6.63 -1.85
N ARG A 146 -8.74 7.01 -2.15
CA ARG A 146 -7.53 6.60 -1.42
C ARG A 146 -6.64 7.80 -1.14
N GLU A 147 -6.05 7.81 0.05
CA GLU A 147 -5.08 8.83 0.47
C GLU A 147 -3.72 8.20 0.75
N MET A 148 -2.67 8.83 0.25
CA MET A 148 -1.30 8.53 0.65
C MET A 148 -1.05 9.15 2.02
N ILE A 149 -0.88 8.31 3.03
CA ILE A 149 -0.78 8.77 4.42
C ILE A 149 0.66 9.01 4.88
N LEU A 150 1.58 8.17 4.44
CA LEU A 150 3.00 8.27 4.78
C LEU A 150 3.88 7.67 3.68
N ILE A 151 5.12 8.09 3.67
CA ILE A 151 6.20 7.51 2.87
C ILE A 151 7.29 7.00 3.80
N GLN A 152 7.68 5.74 3.66
CA GLN A 152 8.87 5.21 4.30
C GLN A 152 10.10 5.54 3.46
N ILE A 153 11.09 6.14 4.08
CA ILE A 153 12.33 6.53 3.43
C ILE A 153 13.54 5.79 4.01
N GLN A 154 14.57 5.59 3.18
CA GLN A 154 15.89 5.21 3.64
C GLN A 154 16.62 6.45 4.15
N LYS A 155 17.09 6.39 5.39
CA LYS A 155 17.94 7.42 5.99
C LYS A 155 19.20 6.75 6.53
N ASP A 156 20.29 6.88 5.79
CA ASP A 156 21.53 6.15 6.05
C ASP A 156 21.29 4.64 6.19
N ARG A 157 21.62 4.06 7.34
CA ARG A 157 21.41 2.64 7.68
C ARG A 157 20.04 2.36 8.34
N THR A 158 19.19 3.38 8.48
CA THR A 158 17.89 3.26 9.18
C THR A 158 16.74 3.60 8.24
N ARG A 159 15.54 3.17 8.62
CA ARG A 159 14.29 3.56 7.97
C ARG A 159 13.59 4.62 8.80
N ASP A 160 13.05 5.62 8.14
CA ASP A 160 12.23 6.67 8.76
C ASP A 160 10.95 6.88 7.97
N TYR A 161 10.04 7.71 8.47
CA TYR A 161 8.76 8.00 7.85
C TYR A 161 8.58 9.50 7.70
N ILE A 162 8.00 9.91 6.60
CA ILE A 162 7.66 11.30 6.30
C ILE A 162 6.22 11.42 5.80
N LEU A 163 5.66 12.60 5.95
CA LEU A 163 4.38 12.93 5.31
C LEU A 163 4.60 13.16 3.81
N PRO A 164 3.66 12.73 2.96
CA PRO A 164 3.74 12.99 1.53
C PRO A 164 3.59 14.49 1.25
N THR A 165 4.40 14.97 0.31
CA THR A 165 4.30 16.34 -0.23
C THR A 165 3.32 16.38 -1.40
N ASP A 166 2.93 17.59 -1.84
CA ASP A 166 2.11 17.76 -3.05
C ASP A 166 2.83 17.24 -4.30
N GLU A 167 4.16 17.32 -4.32
CA GLU A 167 4.98 16.74 -5.39
C GLU A 167 4.89 15.23 -5.43
N ASP A 168 4.96 14.53 -4.28
CA ASP A 168 4.80 13.08 -4.20
C ASP A 168 3.41 12.64 -4.70
N LYS A 169 2.37 13.39 -4.31
CA LYS A 169 1.02 13.15 -4.79
C LYS A 169 0.87 13.42 -6.30
N LYS A 170 1.59 14.41 -6.84
CA LYS A 170 1.64 14.69 -8.27
C LYS A 170 2.32 13.56 -9.03
N GLN A 171 3.49 13.13 -8.59
CA GLN A 171 4.21 11.99 -9.19
C GLN A 171 3.34 10.74 -9.27
N TYR A 172 2.58 10.44 -8.20
CA TYR A 172 1.63 9.34 -8.23
C TYR A 172 0.53 9.52 -9.28
N ARG A 173 -0.08 10.71 -9.36
CA ARG A 173 -1.09 10.99 -10.41
C ARG A 173 -0.52 10.84 -11.81
N ASP A 174 0.71 11.26 -12.03
CA ASP A 174 1.39 11.14 -13.33
C ASP A 174 1.71 9.67 -13.64
N ALA A 175 2.09 8.86 -12.64
CA ALA A 175 2.25 7.42 -12.79
C ALA A 175 0.93 6.72 -13.18
N ILE A 176 -0.20 7.09 -12.55
CA ILE A 176 -1.52 6.57 -12.94
C ILE A 176 -1.87 6.93 -14.39
N LYS A 177 -1.66 8.19 -14.81
CA LYS A 177 -1.89 8.60 -16.20
C LYS A 177 -1.04 7.80 -17.18
N TYR A 178 0.24 7.60 -16.84
CA TYR A 178 1.14 6.77 -17.65
C TYR A 178 0.61 5.34 -17.77
N PHE A 179 0.24 4.71 -16.64
CA PHE A 179 -0.34 3.37 -16.64
C PHE A 179 -1.61 3.29 -17.51
N GLU A 180 -2.56 4.21 -17.32
CA GLU A 180 -3.81 4.22 -18.11
C GLU A 180 -3.54 4.40 -19.60
N SER A 181 -2.51 5.16 -20.00
CA SER A 181 -2.10 5.29 -21.40
C SER A 181 -1.61 3.97 -22.01
N LYS A 182 -1.04 3.07 -21.19
CA LYS A 182 -0.54 1.75 -21.61
C LYS A 182 -1.55 0.63 -21.41
N ARG A 183 -2.55 0.81 -20.57
CA ARG A 183 -3.51 -0.21 -20.16
C ARG A 183 -4.18 -0.89 -21.33
N LYS A 184 -4.70 -0.14 -22.30
CA LYS A 184 -5.34 -0.69 -23.50
C LYS A 184 -4.44 -1.65 -24.30
N ASN A 185 -3.13 -1.38 -24.31
CA ASN A 185 -2.17 -2.26 -24.97
C ASN A 185 -1.95 -3.54 -24.17
N PHE A 186 -1.93 -3.45 -22.84
CA PHE A 186 -1.80 -4.61 -21.96
C PHE A 186 -3.05 -5.50 -22.00
N GLU A 187 -4.25 -4.91 -21.97
CA GLU A 187 -5.52 -5.63 -22.11
C GLU A 187 -5.62 -6.34 -23.49
N LYS A 188 -5.22 -5.67 -24.57
CA LYS A 188 -5.23 -6.26 -25.92
C LYS A 188 -4.31 -7.47 -26.06
N ASN A 189 -3.23 -7.54 -25.29
CA ASN A 189 -2.25 -8.63 -25.31
C ASN A 189 -2.46 -9.64 -24.17
N ASP A 190 -3.62 -9.63 -23.48
CA ASP A 190 -3.97 -10.49 -22.36
C ASP A 190 -2.93 -10.47 -21.22
N LEU A 191 -2.23 -9.34 -21.04
CA LEU A 191 -1.22 -9.18 -20.00
C LEU A 191 -1.80 -8.75 -18.66
N ILE A 192 -3.04 -8.26 -18.66
CA ILE A 192 -3.84 -7.96 -17.48
C ILE A 192 -5.29 -8.38 -17.72
N PRO A 193 -5.96 -8.95 -16.71
CA PRO A 193 -7.37 -9.33 -16.79
C PRO A 193 -8.31 -8.11 -16.81
#